data_1b8957b376835cc7bceba29b71392896
#
_entry.id   1b8957b376835cc7bceba29b71392896
#
_cell.length_a   1.000
_cell.length_b   1.000
_cell.length_c   1.000
_cell.angle_alpha   90.00
_cell.angle_beta   90.00
_cell.angle_gamma   90.00
#
_symmetry.space_group_name_H-M   'P 1'
#
loop_
_entity.id
_entity.type
_entity.pdbx_description
1 polymer ?
#
loop_
_entity_poly.entity_id
_entity_poly.type
_entity_poly.pdbx_seq_one_letter_code
_entity_poly.pdbx_strand_id
1 'polypeptide(L)'
;MQRIFKILFFLLVLNTNLASTISAENSSKLLTTDWSFKGPFGKFDRASLQRGYQVYNEVCASCHSLKYVSYRNLSEKGGPEFSVKEAKAIAASFEITDGPNQDGEMFTRPAKLSDKFVMPYSNEEEAKSVNGGAYPPDMSVLVKARAGGADYVYSVLLGYVDPPENIKLDD
;
A
#
# COMPACT_ATOMS: atom_id res chain seq x y z
N MET A 1 -43.64 28.32 -32.33
CA MET A 1 -42.50 28.46 -31.40
C MET A 1 -42.83 28.08 -30.00
N GLN A 2 -43.88 28.58 -29.34
CA GLN A 2 -44.24 28.28 -27.96
C GLN A 2 -44.54 26.78 -27.66
N ARG A 3 -45.12 26.03 -28.62
CA ARG A 3 -45.40 24.58 -28.45
C ARG A 3 -44.14 23.73 -28.46
N ILE A 4 -43.20 24.08 -29.30
CA ILE A 4 -41.89 23.36 -29.40
C ILE A 4 -41.05 23.60 -28.15
N PHE A 5 -41.10 24.83 -27.58
CA PHE A 5 -40.38 25.14 -26.34
C PHE A 5 -40.94 24.39 -25.12
N LYS A 6 -42.28 24.20 -25.06
CA LYS A 6 -42.92 23.40 -24.01
C LYS A 6 -42.55 21.91 -24.10
N ILE A 7 -42.47 21.36 -25.31
CA ILE A 7 -42.07 19.95 -25.50
C ILE A 7 -40.62 19.72 -25.15
N LEU A 8 -39.70 20.64 -25.55
CA LEU A 8 -38.29 20.58 -25.17
C LEU A 8 -38.11 20.70 -23.64
N PHE A 9 -38.85 21.59 -23.00
CA PHE A 9 -38.79 21.76 -21.53
C PHE A 9 -39.29 20.51 -20.80
N PHE A 10 -40.34 19.86 -21.29
CA PHE A 10 -40.89 18.64 -20.72
C PHE A 10 -39.95 17.43 -20.89
N LEU A 11 -39.24 17.34 -22.04
CA LEU A 11 -38.22 16.33 -22.28
C LEU A 11 -36.98 16.56 -21.41
N LEU A 12 -36.61 17.79 -21.12
CA LEU A 12 -35.47 18.11 -20.23
C LEU A 12 -35.78 17.73 -18.78
N VAL A 13 -37.03 17.96 -18.31
CA VAL A 13 -37.44 17.60 -16.94
C VAL A 13 -37.58 16.09 -16.77
N LEU A 14 -37.93 15.37 -17.82
CA LEU A 14 -38.08 13.89 -17.76
C LEU A 14 -36.72 13.18 -17.63
N ASN A 15 -35.63 13.80 -18.11
CA ASN A 15 -34.28 13.22 -18.01
C ASN A 15 -33.59 13.42 -16.64
N THR A 16 -34.12 14.24 -15.75
CA THR A 16 -33.52 14.47 -14.44
C THR A 16 -33.84 13.39 -13.40
N ASN A 17 -34.74 12.44 -13.71
CA ASN A 17 -35.16 11.40 -12.78
C ASN A 17 -34.46 10.03 -12.97
N LEU A 18 -33.49 9.93 -13.88
CA LEU A 18 -32.67 8.71 -14.05
C LEU A 18 -31.29 8.82 -13.34
N ALA A 19 -31.16 9.64 -12.32
CA ALA A 19 -30.08 9.48 -11.37
C ALA A 19 -30.40 8.23 -10.54
N SER A 20 -30.03 7.06 -11.05
CA SER A 20 -29.98 5.83 -10.25
C SER A 20 -29.15 6.16 -9.01
N THR A 21 -29.77 6.13 -7.86
CA THR A 21 -29.06 6.10 -6.59
C THR A 21 -28.25 4.80 -6.61
N ILE A 22 -26.98 4.90 -6.97
CA ILE A 22 -26.01 3.86 -6.66
C ILE A 22 -25.98 3.85 -5.15
N SER A 23 -26.73 2.91 -4.55
CA SER A 23 -26.58 2.59 -3.14
C SER A 23 -25.11 2.31 -2.92
N ALA A 24 -24.44 3.16 -2.17
CA ALA A 24 -23.13 2.86 -1.64
C ALA A 24 -23.32 1.56 -0.84
N GLU A 25 -22.79 0.49 -1.41
CA GLU A 25 -22.67 -0.81 -0.76
C GLU A 25 -22.19 -0.58 0.68
N ASN A 26 -22.78 -1.29 1.64
CA ASN A 26 -22.48 -1.15 3.06
C ASN A 26 -20.97 -1.05 3.29
N SER A 27 -20.45 0.16 3.34
CA SER A 27 -19.04 0.37 3.69
C SER A 27 -18.91 -0.06 5.14
N SER A 28 -18.29 -1.21 5.36
CA SER A 28 -17.96 -1.67 6.70
C SER A 28 -17.26 -0.53 7.44
N LYS A 29 -17.79 -0.18 8.62
CA LYS A 29 -17.27 0.93 9.40
C LYS A 29 -15.80 0.64 9.76
N LEU A 30 -14.90 1.47 9.26
CA LEU A 30 -13.48 1.33 9.56
C LEU A 30 -13.22 1.56 11.06
N LEU A 31 -12.29 0.79 11.60
CA LEU A 31 -11.70 1.08 12.90
C LEU A 31 -10.90 2.37 12.80
N THR A 32 -11.08 3.24 13.76
CA THR A 32 -10.37 4.53 13.81
C THR A 32 -9.55 4.63 15.08
N THR A 33 -8.41 5.30 15.02
CA THR A 33 -7.58 5.59 16.18
C THR A 33 -7.01 7.02 16.09
N ASP A 34 -6.54 7.52 17.22
CA ASP A 34 -5.89 8.83 17.27
C ASP A 34 -4.44 8.71 16.81
N TRP A 35 -4.25 8.88 15.49
CA TRP A 35 -2.92 8.92 14.92
C TRP A 35 -2.18 10.20 15.30
N SER A 36 -0.99 10.09 15.84
CA SER A 36 -0.14 11.23 16.21
C SER A 36 0.17 12.17 15.03
N PHE A 37 0.07 11.68 13.81
CA PHE A 37 0.33 12.42 12.57
C PHE A 37 -0.93 13.07 11.96
N LYS A 38 -2.11 12.95 12.58
CA LYS A 38 -3.34 13.63 12.11
C LYS A 38 -3.29 15.14 12.36
N GLY A 39 -3.91 15.88 11.43
CA GLY A 39 -4.08 17.33 11.55
C GLY A 39 -2.84 18.14 11.13
N PRO A 40 -2.96 19.49 11.12
CA PRO A 40 -1.94 20.38 10.58
C PRO A 40 -0.64 20.42 11.38
N PHE A 41 -0.68 20.00 12.64
CA PHE A 41 0.48 19.94 13.54
C PHE A 41 0.88 18.50 13.89
N GLY A 42 0.26 17.51 13.23
CA GLY A 42 0.54 16.11 13.45
C GLY A 42 2.00 15.75 13.14
N LYS A 43 2.56 14.82 13.91
CA LYS A 43 3.93 14.32 13.73
C LYS A 43 3.95 12.82 13.86
N PHE A 44 4.78 12.18 13.06
CA PHE A 44 5.04 10.75 13.23
C PHE A 44 5.85 10.51 14.52
N ASP A 45 5.44 9.52 15.28
CA ASP A 45 6.23 9.00 16.38
C ASP A 45 7.33 8.10 15.83
N ARG A 46 8.59 8.50 16.07
CA ARG A 46 9.77 7.80 15.54
C ARG A 46 9.85 6.35 16.00
N ALA A 47 9.63 6.10 17.28
CA ALA A 47 9.71 4.75 17.83
C ALA A 47 8.62 3.84 17.22
N SER A 48 7.42 4.36 16.96
CA SER A 48 6.36 3.65 16.26
C SER A 48 6.73 3.36 14.82
N LEU A 49 7.37 4.30 14.10
CA LEU A 49 7.82 4.05 12.73
C LEU A 49 8.93 3.00 12.67
N GLN A 50 9.84 2.97 13.64
CA GLN A 50 10.89 1.94 13.72
C GLN A 50 10.29 0.56 13.96
N ARG A 51 9.34 0.43 14.89
CA ARG A 51 8.59 -0.82 15.09
C ARG A 51 7.76 -1.21 13.85
N GLY A 52 7.14 -0.23 13.20
CA GLY A 52 6.40 -0.46 11.95
C GLY A 52 7.32 -0.96 10.82
N TYR A 53 8.52 -0.41 10.70
CA TYR A 53 9.53 -0.93 9.78
C TYR A 53 9.92 -2.37 10.13
N GLN A 54 10.11 -2.69 11.40
CA GLN A 54 10.41 -4.04 11.84
C GLN A 54 9.30 -5.03 11.43
N VAL A 55 8.04 -4.69 11.70
CA VAL A 55 6.88 -5.51 11.29
C VAL A 55 6.85 -5.67 9.77
N TYR A 56 7.07 -4.59 9.02
CA TYR A 56 7.13 -4.67 7.55
C TYR A 56 8.23 -5.65 7.12
N ASN A 57 9.43 -5.50 7.63
CA ASN A 57 10.59 -6.30 7.24
C ASN A 57 10.45 -7.80 7.60
N GLU A 58 9.89 -8.09 8.77
CA GLU A 58 9.79 -9.46 9.28
C GLU A 58 8.54 -10.21 8.77
N VAL A 59 7.48 -9.48 8.41
CA VAL A 59 6.20 -10.07 8.04
C VAL A 59 5.76 -9.67 6.63
N CYS A 60 5.57 -8.37 6.37
CA CYS A 60 4.93 -7.92 5.14
C CYS A 60 5.80 -8.04 3.90
N ALA A 61 7.11 -7.85 4.05
CA ALA A 61 8.07 -7.84 2.94
C ALA A 61 8.21 -9.19 2.24
N SER A 62 7.75 -10.27 2.85
CA SER A 62 7.72 -11.60 2.21
C SER A 62 6.76 -11.68 1.02
N CYS A 63 5.73 -10.80 1.01
CA CYS A 63 4.70 -10.77 -0.04
C CYS A 63 4.53 -9.38 -0.66
N HIS A 64 4.74 -8.30 0.09
CA HIS A 64 4.46 -6.94 -0.34
C HIS A 64 5.72 -6.12 -0.60
N SER A 65 5.78 -5.51 -1.78
CA SER A 65 6.87 -4.59 -2.14
C SER A 65 6.67 -3.17 -1.60
N LEU A 66 7.78 -2.44 -1.48
CA LEU A 66 7.87 -0.98 -1.27
C LEU A 66 8.77 -0.36 -2.36
N LYS A 67 8.42 -0.56 -3.62
CA LYS A 67 9.26 -0.23 -4.80
C LYS A 67 9.66 1.24 -4.93
N TYR A 68 8.96 2.15 -4.25
CA TYR A 68 9.30 3.58 -4.29
C TYR A 68 10.22 4.00 -3.14
N VAL A 69 10.41 3.15 -2.12
CA VAL A 69 11.27 3.42 -0.97
C VAL A 69 12.70 2.96 -1.26
N SER A 70 13.66 3.78 -0.88
CA SER A 70 15.09 3.42 -0.87
C SER A 70 15.57 3.26 0.57
N TYR A 71 16.65 2.50 0.79
CA TYR A 71 17.20 2.32 2.14
C TYR A 71 17.62 3.62 2.82
N ARG A 72 18.02 4.66 2.06
CA ARG A 72 18.32 5.99 2.61
C ARG A 72 17.12 6.63 3.32
N ASN A 73 15.88 6.35 2.87
CA ASN A 73 14.69 6.92 3.46
C ASN A 73 14.49 6.48 4.93
N LEU A 74 15.12 5.37 5.33
CA LEU A 74 15.12 4.93 6.72
C LEU A 74 15.85 5.89 7.66
N SER A 75 16.82 6.67 7.16
CA SER A 75 17.58 7.65 7.94
C SER A 75 17.14 9.09 7.71
N GLU A 76 16.20 9.33 6.79
CA GLU A 76 15.73 10.67 6.46
C GLU A 76 14.77 11.21 7.52
N LYS A 77 14.77 12.54 7.68
CA LYS A 77 13.89 13.24 8.60
C LYS A 77 12.41 13.04 8.22
N GLY A 78 11.59 12.74 9.22
CA GLY A 78 10.16 12.46 9.03
C GLY A 78 9.85 10.99 8.71
N GLY A 79 10.86 10.16 8.54
CA GLY A 79 10.78 8.72 8.48
C GLY A 79 11.09 8.06 9.84
N PRO A 80 11.52 6.79 9.84
CA PRO A 80 11.95 6.09 11.06
C PRO A 80 13.17 6.73 11.73
N GLU A 81 13.92 7.54 10.99
CA GLU A 81 15.10 8.27 11.44
C GLU A 81 16.12 7.38 12.17
N PHE A 82 16.39 6.20 11.65
CA PHE A 82 17.55 5.42 12.06
C PHE A 82 18.83 6.24 11.80
N SER A 83 19.87 6.02 12.58
CA SER A 83 21.17 6.60 12.23
C SER A 83 21.62 6.12 10.84
N VAL A 84 22.43 6.93 10.16
CA VAL A 84 22.99 6.54 8.85
C VAL A 84 23.76 5.21 8.94
N LYS A 85 24.40 4.94 10.08
CA LYS A 85 25.13 3.69 10.33
C LYS A 85 24.16 2.50 10.39
N GLU A 86 23.04 2.64 11.10
CA GLU A 86 22.01 1.61 11.18
C GLU A 86 21.35 1.38 9.83
N ALA A 87 20.95 2.44 9.12
CA ALA A 87 20.35 2.33 7.80
C ALA A 87 21.31 1.64 6.78
N LYS A 88 22.63 1.89 6.88
CA LYS A 88 23.64 1.17 6.08
C LYS A 88 23.72 -0.29 6.46
N ALA A 89 23.69 -0.62 7.75
CA ALA A 89 23.70 -2.01 8.21
C ALA A 89 22.45 -2.78 7.76
N ILE A 90 21.29 -2.13 7.86
CA ILE A 90 20.03 -2.68 7.34
C ILE A 90 20.13 -2.93 5.83
N ALA A 91 20.58 -1.94 5.04
CA ALA A 91 20.74 -2.12 3.60
C ALA A 91 21.68 -3.30 3.29
N ALA A 92 22.82 -3.36 3.95
CA ALA A 92 23.83 -4.39 3.70
C ALA A 92 23.40 -5.83 4.09
N SER A 93 22.31 -5.99 4.82
CA SER A 93 21.74 -7.31 5.11
C SER A 93 20.91 -7.89 3.95
N PHE A 94 20.70 -7.10 2.89
CA PHE A 94 19.99 -7.53 1.68
C PHE A 94 20.95 -7.62 0.52
N GLU A 95 20.71 -8.57 -0.37
CA GLU A 95 21.45 -8.72 -1.62
C GLU A 95 20.63 -8.22 -2.80
N ILE A 96 21.31 -7.57 -3.73
CA ILE A 96 20.72 -7.12 -4.99
C ILE A 96 21.60 -7.59 -6.16
N THR A 97 20.95 -7.83 -7.29
CA THR A 97 21.64 -8.04 -8.56
C THR A 97 21.99 -6.68 -9.16
N ASP A 98 23.24 -6.48 -9.50
CA ASP A 98 23.78 -5.25 -10.10
C ASP A 98 24.58 -5.60 -11.36
N GLY A 99 24.92 -4.62 -12.16
CA GLY A 99 25.71 -4.80 -13.37
C GLY A 99 25.00 -4.25 -14.62
N PRO A 100 25.51 -4.61 -15.82
CA PRO A 100 26.64 -5.53 -16.03
C PRO A 100 27.98 -4.94 -15.60
N ASN A 101 28.94 -5.82 -15.22
CA ASN A 101 30.33 -5.46 -15.00
C ASN A 101 31.06 -5.21 -16.35
N GLN A 102 32.37 -5.00 -16.32
CA GLN A 102 33.17 -4.75 -17.51
C GLN A 102 33.18 -5.92 -18.51
N ASP A 103 32.90 -7.11 -18.04
CA ASP A 103 32.81 -8.34 -18.84
C ASP A 103 31.39 -8.62 -19.35
N GLY A 104 30.44 -7.75 -19.02
CA GLY A 104 29.03 -7.88 -19.41
C GLY A 104 28.21 -8.79 -18.50
N GLU A 105 28.72 -9.17 -17.34
CA GLU A 105 28.07 -10.11 -16.42
C GLU A 105 27.29 -9.38 -15.30
N MET A 106 26.15 -9.93 -14.93
CA MET A 106 25.41 -9.51 -13.74
C MET A 106 26.06 -10.14 -12.50
N PHE A 107 26.10 -9.38 -11.40
CA PHE A 107 26.70 -9.84 -10.16
C PHE A 107 25.83 -9.46 -8.96
N THR A 108 25.96 -10.21 -7.87
CA THR A 108 25.26 -9.95 -6.62
C THR A 108 26.17 -9.16 -5.67
N ARG A 109 25.59 -8.19 -5.01
CA ARG A 109 26.26 -7.41 -3.96
C ARG A 109 25.29 -7.02 -2.82
N PRO A 110 25.82 -6.73 -1.63
CA PRO A 110 25.02 -6.08 -0.58
C PRO A 110 24.40 -4.76 -1.06
N ALA A 111 23.17 -4.52 -0.66
CA ALA A 111 22.50 -3.26 -0.99
C ALA A 111 23.15 -2.06 -0.27
N LYS A 112 23.00 -0.88 -0.87
CA LYS A 112 23.50 0.40 -0.40
C LYS A 112 22.30 1.33 -0.09
N LEU A 113 22.56 2.45 0.57
CA LEU A 113 21.52 3.44 0.88
C LEU A 113 20.78 3.98 -0.35
N SER A 114 21.43 4.04 -1.50
CA SER A 114 20.85 4.48 -2.78
C SER A 114 19.87 3.47 -3.39
N ASP A 115 20.00 2.21 -3.03
CA ASP A 115 19.22 1.16 -3.64
C ASP A 115 17.78 1.17 -3.13
N LYS A 116 16.88 0.68 -3.98
CA LYS A 116 15.49 0.46 -3.60
C LYS A 116 15.39 -0.77 -2.69
N PHE A 117 14.31 -0.83 -1.92
CA PHE A 117 13.99 -2.03 -1.17
C PHE A 117 13.87 -3.22 -2.12
N VAL A 118 14.42 -4.35 -1.71
CA VAL A 118 14.31 -5.61 -2.46
C VAL A 118 12.85 -6.00 -2.59
N MET A 119 12.46 -6.38 -3.79
CA MET A 119 11.11 -6.87 -4.05
C MET A 119 11.03 -8.37 -3.77
N PRO A 120 9.91 -8.86 -3.22
CA PRO A 120 9.75 -10.28 -2.89
C PRO A 120 9.68 -11.19 -4.12
N TYR A 121 9.30 -10.64 -5.28
CA TYR A 121 9.11 -11.37 -6.53
C TYR A 121 9.78 -10.65 -7.68
N SER A 122 10.32 -11.41 -8.64
CA SER A 122 10.98 -10.86 -9.83
C SER A 122 9.97 -10.19 -10.79
N ASN A 123 8.74 -10.70 -10.81
CA ASN A 123 7.65 -10.21 -11.67
C ASN A 123 6.26 -10.58 -11.12
N GLU A 124 5.22 -10.11 -11.79
CA GLU A 124 3.83 -10.31 -11.38
C GLU A 124 3.37 -11.78 -11.53
N GLU A 125 3.86 -12.49 -12.54
CA GLU A 125 3.51 -13.88 -12.80
C GLU A 125 4.04 -14.79 -11.69
N GLU A 126 5.26 -14.58 -11.26
CA GLU A 126 5.84 -15.27 -10.11
C GLU A 126 5.02 -14.99 -8.85
N ALA A 127 4.71 -13.71 -8.58
CA ALA A 127 3.89 -13.34 -7.43
C ALA A 127 2.53 -14.04 -7.42
N LYS A 128 1.84 -14.07 -8.57
CA LYS A 128 0.54 -14.75 -8.71
C LYS A 128 0.66 -16.26 -8.51
N SER A 129 1.72 -16.87 -9.03
CA SER A 129 1.88 -18.33 -8.95
C SER A 129 1.99 -18.84 -7.51
N VAL A 130 2.61 -18.06 -6.62
CA VAL A 130 2.81 -18.44 -5.21
C VAL A 130 1.76 -17.89 -4.26
N ASN A 131 0.86 -17.02 -4.75
CA ASN A 131 -0.21 -16.41 -3.95
C ASN A 131 -1.61 -16.80 -4.45
N GLY A 132 -1.80 -18.01 -4.93
CA GLY A 132 -3.11 -18.50 -5.35
C GLY A 132 -3.77 -17.71 -6.49
N GLY A 133 -2.97 -17.13 -7.39
CA GLY A 133 -3.43 -16.29 -8.49
C GLY A 133 -3.56 -14.79 -8.14
N ALA A 134 -3.38 -14.41 -6.88
CA ALA A 134 -3.45 -13.01 -6.45
C ALA A 134 -2.08 -12.32 -6.58
N TYR A 135 -2.08 -11.04 -6.96
CA TYR A 135 -0.91 -10.19 -6.93
C TYR A 135 -0.94 -9.29 -5.68
N PRO A 136 -0.06 -9.52 -4.69
CA PRO A 136 -0.01 -8.67 -3.51
C PRO A 136 0.33 -7.22 -3.89
N PRO A 137 -0.49 -6.23 -3.48
CA PRO A 137 -0.28 -4.86 -3.88
C PRO A 137 1.02 -4.28 -3.30
N ASP A 138 1.70 -3.43 -4.08
CA ASP A 138 2.80 -2.59 -3.59
C ASP A 138 2.29 -1.61 -2.53
N MET A 139 2.97 -1.54 -1.39
CA MET A 139 2.53 -0.74 -0.25
C MET A 139 3.04 0.70 -0.27
N SER A 140 3.90 1.08 -1.23
CA SER A 140 4.57 2.40 -1.25
C SER A 140 3.60 3.60 -1.16
N VAL A 141 2.41 3.47 -1.76
CA VAL A 141 1.38 4.53 -1.77
C VAL A 141 0.01 4.03 -1.30
N LEU A 142 -0.04 2.86 -0.69
CA LEU A 142 -1.29 2.18 -0.32
C LEU A 142 -2.19 3.07 0.55
N VAL A 143 -1.61 3.73 1.57
CA VAL A 143 -2.33 4.63 2.48
C VAL A 143 -2.97 5.83 1.75
N LYS A 144 -2.37 6.29 0.64
CA LYS A 144 -2.97 7.34 -0.22
C LYS A 144 -3.99 6.79 -1.20
N ALA A 145 -3.81 5.56 -1.64
CA ALA A 145 -4.63 4.92 -2.66
C ALA A 145 -5.94 4.33 -2.11
N ARG A 146 -6.12 4.24 -0.81
CA ARG A 146 -7.31 3.68 -0.18
C ARG A 146 -8.11 4.75 0.56
N ALA A 147 -9.44 4.76 0.35
CA ALA A 147 -10.34 5.55 1.17
C ALA A 147 -10.18 5.13 2.64
N GLY A 148 -10.07 6.09 3.55
CA GLY A 148 -9.78 5.83 4.97
C GLY A 148 -8.26 5.77 5.30
N GLY A 149 -7.39 5.69 4.31
CA GLY A 149 -5.94 5.82 4.52
C GLY A 149 -5.37 4.83 5.54
N ALA A 150 -4.77 5.37 6.60
CA ALA A 150 -4.19 4.56 7.68
C ALA A 150 -5.26 3.75 8.44
N ASP A 151 -6.46 4.30 8.64
CA ASP A 151 -7.57 3.60 9.29
C ASP A 151 -8.02 2.39 8.46
N TYR A 152 -7.93 2.47 7.12
CA TYR A 152 -8.20 1.30 6.26
C TYR A 152 -7.19 0.17 6.50
N VAL A 153 -5.89 0.47 6.46
CA VAL A 153 -4.85 -0.55 6.69
C VAL A 153 -4.97 -1.15 8.10
N TYR A 154 -5.21 -0.30 9.09
CA TYR A 154 -5.44 -0.71 10.47
C TYR A 154 -6.64 -1.66 10.60
N SER A 155 -7.76 -1.31 9.94
CA SER A 155 -8.97 -2.14 9.93
C SER A 155 -8.75 -3.49 9.26
N VAL A 156 -8.01 -3.54 8.16
CA VAL A 156 -7.66 -4.81 7.48
C VAL A 156 -6.86 -5.70 8.40
N LEU A 157 -5.82 -5.16 9.05
CA LEU A 157 -4.94 -5.94 9.92
C LEU A 157 -5.61 -6.48 11.18
N LEU A 158 -6.59 -5.76 11.73
CA LEU A 158 -7.30 -6.14 12.94
C LEU A 158 -8.68 -6.76 12.68
N GLY A 159 -9.14 -6.76 11.44
CA GLY A 159 -10.49 -7.21 11.08
C GLY A 159 -10.59 -8.70 10.75
N TYR A 160 -9.50 -9.43 10.80
CA TYR A 160 -9.53 -10.88 10.59
C TYR A 160 -10.24 -11.56 11.77
N VAL A 161 -11.23 -12.38 11.44
CA VAL A 161 -11.98 -13.20 12.38
C VAL A 161 -12.03 -14.62 11.83
N ASP A 162 -12.22 -15.60 12.69
CA ASP A 162 -12.45 -16.97 12.26
C ASP A 162 -13.69 -17.04 11.37
N PRO A 163 -13.68 -17.86 10.31
CA PRO A 163 -14.84 -18.03 9.45
C PRO A 163 -16.01 -18.60 10.25
N PRO A 164 -17.26 -18.23 9.92
CA PRO A 164 -18.43 -18.85 10.51
C PRO A 164 -18.39 -20.38 10.34
N GLU A 165 -18.86 -21.13 11.33
CA GLU A 165 -18.82 -22.61 11.36
C GLU A 165 -19.46 -23.29 10.14
N ASN A 166 -20.37 -22.60 9.45
CA ASN A 166 -21.04 -23.07 8.25
C ASN A 166 -20.26 -22.82 6.94
N ILE A 167 -19.10 -22.14 7.01
CA ILE A 167 -18.22 -21.89 5.86
C ILE A 167 -17.01 -22.81 5.99
N LYS A 168 -16.85 -23.71 5.02
CA LYS A 168 -15.60 -24.47 4.86
C LYS A 168 -14.70 -23.67 3.92
N LEU A 169 -13.49 -23.37 4.37
CA LEU A 169 -12.44 -22.84 3.50
C LEU A 169 -11.83 -24.04 2.76
N ASP A 170 -11.66 -23.88 1.45
CA ASP A 170 -10.91 -24.85 0.66
C ASP A 170 -9.42 -24.71 1.00
N ASP A 171 -8.71 -25.83 1.20
CA ASP A 171 -7.28 -25.90 1.52
C ASP A 171 -6.41 -25.48 0.33
#